data_579b063cd97ae2297900f90b78692e0c
#
_entry.id   579b063cd97ae2297900f90b78692e0c
#
_cell.length_a   1.000
_cell.length_b   1.000
_cell.length_c   1.000
_cell.angle_alpha   90.00
_cell.angle_beta   90.00
_cell.angle_gamma   90.00
#
_symmetry.space_group_name_H-M   'P 1'
#
loop_
_entity.id
_entity.type
_entity.pdbx_description
1 polymer ?
#
loop_
_entity_poly.entity_id
_entity_poly.type
_entity_poly.pdbx_seq_one_letter_code
_entity_poly.pdbx_strand_id
1 'polypeptide(L)'
;MTIIDHPSPNFDSRDGQAIDMLVLHYTGMVTAAEALQRLCDPAAKVSAHYMVDEDGSVYRLVSEEMRAWHAGVSSWRGNTNINQRSIGIEIVNPGHEFGYRAFPKAQMEAVAALCKDILARHAIPARNVVAHSDVAPTRKEDPAITVPAHPLKASCSSAHPPAATASTA
;
A
#
# COMPACT_ATOMS: atom_id res chain seq x y z
N MET A 1 10.83 13.32 5.30
CA MET A 1 10.86 11.84 5.45
C MET A 1 12.17 11.35 4.84
N THR A 2 12.94 10.57 5.57
CA THR A 2 14.17 9.94 5.04
C THR A 2 13.81 8.54 4.57
N ILE A 3 14.20 8.19 3.35
CA ILE A 3 13.99 6.85 2.78
C ILE A 3 15.34 6.11 2.80
N ILE A 4 15.34 4.89 3.32
CA ILE A 4 16.48 3.99 3.41
C ILE A 4 16.40 3.00 2.25
N ASP A 5 17.42 2.96 1.40
CA ASP A 5 17.48 1.97 0.32
C ASP A 5 17.86 0.59 0.86
N HIS A 6 17.01 -0.40 0.58
CA HIS A 6 17.21 -1.80 0.94
C HIS A 6 16.65 -2.72 -0.18
N PRO A 7 17.37 -2.82 -1.32
CA PRO A 7 16.78 -3.37 -2.54
C PRO A 7 16.45 -4.86 -2.44
N SER A 8 15.23 -5.19 -2.87
CA SER A 8 14.76 -6.57 -3.08
C SER A 8 15.05 -7.02 -4.50
N PRO A 9 15.45 -8.28 -4.74
CA PRO A 9 15.59 -8.85 -6.07
C PRO A 9 14.26 -9.31 -6.68
N ASN A 10 13.16 -9.28 -5.92
CA ASN A 10 11.87 -9.86 -6.30
C ASN A 10 11.01 -8.84 -7.06
N PHE A 11 11.32 -8.59 -8.31
CA PHE A 11 10.56 -7.70 -9.19
C PHE A 11 10.71 -8.10 -10.66
N ASP A 12 9.86 -7.53 -11.48
CA ASP A 12 9.95 -7.60 -12.94
C ASP A 12 9.40 -6.32 -13.60
N SER A 13 9.27 -6.33 -14.94
CA SER A 13 8.80 -5.18 -15.71
C SER A 13 7.31 -4.90 -15.46
N ARG A 14 6.90 -3.62 -15.48
CA ARG A 14 5.50 -3.20 -15.57
C ARG A 14 4.96 -3.23 -17.01
N ASP A 15 5.80 -3.50 -18.01
CA ASP A 15 5.44 -3.54 -19.42
C ASP A 15 4.69 -2.29 -19.91
N GLY A 16 5.09 -1.13 -19.39
CA GLY A 16 4.50 0.17 -19.73
C GLY A 16 3.15 0.46 -19.06
N GLN A 17 2.68 -0.42 -18.15
CA GLN A 17 1.42 -0.17 -17.43
C GLN A 17 1.57 1.03 -16.48
N ALA A 18 0.66 1.99 -16.60
CA ALA A 18 0.62 3.14 -15.72
C ALA A 18 0.25 2.73 -14.27
N ILE A 19 0.82 3.45 -13.32
CA ILE A 19 0.50 3.30 -11.89
C ILE A 19 -0.75 4.13 -11.61
N ASP A 20 -1.83 3.46 -11.22
CA ASP A 20 -3.11 4.08 -10.88
C ASP A 20 -3.74 3.52 -9.59
N MET A 21 -2.92 2.80 -8.78
CA MET A 21 -3.40 2.12 -7.59
C MET A 21 -2.33 2.10 -6.49
N LEU A 22 -2.75 2.20 -5.23
CA LEU A 22 -1.94 2.06 -4.04
C LEU A 22 -2.57 1.00 -3.13
N VAL A 23 -1.79 -0.02 -2.77
CA VAL A 23 -2.25 -1.12 -1.93
C VAL A 23 -1.47 -1.13 -0.63
N LEU A 24 -2.18 -1.08 0.48
CA LEU A 24 -1.62 -1.14 1.82
C LEU A 24 -1.71 -2.57 2.36
N HIS A 25 -0.62 -3.02 2.99
CA HIS A 25 -0.48 -4.32 3.62
C HIS A 25 0.01 -4.15 5.07
N TYR A 26 -0.17 -5.15 5.90
CA TYR A 26 0.71 -5.37 7.04
C TYR A 26 1.58 -6.62 6.79
N THR A 27 2.78 -6.63 7.39
CA THR A 27 3.77 -7.68 7.10
C THR A 27 3.35 -9.07 7.58
N GLY A 28 2.52 -9.18 8.65
CA GLY A 28 2.22 -10.44 9.31
C GLY A 28 3.47 -11.09 9.92
N MET A 29 4.46 -10.28 10.31
CA MET A 29 5.70 -10.71 10.94
C MET A 29 5.98 -9.90 12.19
N VAL A 30 6.65 -10.53 13.17
CA VAL A 30 6.84 -9.95 14.50
C VAL A 30 7.78 -8.75 14.48
N THR A 31 8.78 -8.77 13.60
CA THR A 31 9.81 -7.72 13.53
C THR A 31 10.02 -7.21 12.10
N ALA A 32 10.53 -5.98 11.99
CA ALA A 32 10.96 -5.39 10.73
C ALA A 32 12.10 -6.19 10.08
N ALA A 33 13.02 -6.75 10.89
CA ALA A 33 14.14 -7.55 10.39
C ALA A 33 13.65 -8.82 9.68
N GLU A 34 12.68 -9.53 10.25
CA GLU A 34 12.06 -10.70 9.61
C GLU A 34 11.33 -10.31 8.31
N ALA A 35 10.62 -9.17 8.33
CA ALA A 35 9.93 -8.68 7.15
C ALA A 35 10.91 -8.31 6.02
N LEU A 36 11.97 -7.58 6.32
CA LEU A 36 13.02 -7.25 5.35
C LEU A 36 13.68 -8.51 4.79
N GLN A 37 14.03 -9.46 5.66
CA GLN A 37 14.62 -10.73 5.22
C GLN A 37 13.70 -11.44 4.22
N ARG A 38 12.40 -11.57 4.52
CA ARG A 38 11.45 -12.26 3.65
C ARG A 38 11.19 -11.50 2.35
N LEU A 39 11.01 -10.18 2.40
CA LEU A 39 10.72 -9.36 1.22
C LEU A 39 11.93 -9.26 0.26
N CYS A 40 13.14 -9.55 0.76
CA CYS A 40 14.38 -9.55 -0.03
C CYS A 40 14.93 -10.96 -0.31
N ASP A 41 14.30 -12.03 0.18
CA ASP A 41 14.69 -13.40 -0.13
C ASP A 41 14.18 -13.81 -1.52
N PRO A 42 15.08 -14.15 -2.48
CA PRO A 42 14.68 -14.60 -3.81
C PRO A 42 13.78 -15.84 -3.79
N ALA A 43 13.96 -16.71 -2.79
CA ALA A 43 13.17 -17.93 -2.66
C ALA A 43 11.73 -17.66 -2.21
N ALA A 44 11.48 -16.55 -1.52
CA ALA A 44 10.15 -16.19 -1.02
C ALA A 44 9.20 -15.72 -2.13
N LYS A 45 9.72 -15.19 -3.25
CA LYS A 45 8.95 -14.69 -4.41
C LYS A 45 7.85 -13.71 -4.02
N VAL A 46 8.12 -12.87 -3.03
CA VAL A 46 7.28 -11.76 -2.56
C VAL A 46 8.14 -10.52 -2.39
N SER A 47 7.55 -9.36 -2.56
CA SER A 47 8.18 -8.06 -2.31
C SER A 47 7.12 -6.97 -2.15
N ALA A 48 7.56 -5.77 -1.83
CA ALA A 48 6.76 -4.54 -1.91
C ALA A 48 7.64 -3.41 -2.43
N HIS A 49 7.06 -2.28 -2.77
CA HIS A 49 7.85 -1.10 -3.16
C HIS A 49 8.46 -0.44 -1.92
N TYR A 50 7.68 -0.38 -0.84
CA TYR A 50 8.10 0.21 0.42
C TYR A 50 7.71 -0.67 1.60
N MET A 51 8.50 -0.55 2.67
CA MET A 51 8.15 -1.05 4.00
C MET A 51 8.30 0.08 5.02
N VAL A 52 7.36 0.19 5.95
CA VAL A 52 7.38 1.18 7.03
C VAL A 52 7.46 0.47 8.37
N ASP A 53 8.54 0.73 9.12
CA ASP A 53 8.79 0.17 10.43
C ASP A 53 7.99 0.91 11.53
N GLU A 54 7.90 0.31 12.69
CA GLU A 54 7.15 0.82 13.85
C GLU A 54 7.68 2.16 14.37
N ASP A 55 8.98 2.43 14.20
CA ASP A 55 9.61 3.71 14.56
C ASP A 55 9.38 4.83 13.52
N GLY A 56 8.74 4.50 12.39
CA GLY A 56 8.51 5.41 11.27
C GLY A 56 9.63 5.40 10.22
N SER A 57 10.62 4.54 10.33
CA SER A 57 11.64 4.34 9.29
C SER A 57 10.99 3.78 8.02
N VAL A 58 11.33 4.37 6.86
CA VAL A 58 10.79 3.96 5.56
C VAL A 58 11.88 3.32 4.73
N TYR A 59 11.66 2.08 4.31
CA TYR A 59 12.57 1.33 3.43
C TYR A 59 12.01 1.29 2.02
N ARG A 60 12.84 1.58 1.01
CA ARG A 60 12.53 1.36 -0.40
C ARG A 60 13.15 0.04 -0.84
N LEU A 61 12.29 -0.90 -1.26
CA LEU A 61 12.70 -2.26 -1.63
C LEU A 61 12.71 -2.47 -3.14
N VAL A 62 11.70 -1.93 -3.84
CA VAL A 62 11.57 -2.01 -5.30
C VAL A 62 11.30 -0.62 -5.86
N SER A 63 11.95 -0.27 -6.96
CA SER A 63 11.65 0.99 -7.67
C SER A 63 10.19 1.02 -8.12
N GLU A 64 9.54 2.19 -8.05
CA GLU A 64 8.15 2.37 -8.52
C GLU A 64 7.99 2.07 -10.02
N GLU A 65 9.06 2.21 -10.80
CA GLU A 65 9.07 1.87 -12.23
C GLU A 65 8.97 0.37 -12.51
N MET A 66 9.28 -0.45 -11.51
CA MET A 66 9.23 -1.90 -11.59
C MET A 66 7.97 -2.45 -10.92
N ARG A 67 7.62 -3.68 -11.25
CA ARG A 67 6.50 -4.41 -10.65
C ARG A 67 6.99 -5.21 -9.44
N ALA A 68 6.66 -4.79 -8.23
CA ALA A 68 6.83 -5.60 -7.03
C ALA A 68 5.73 -6.68 -6.93
N TRP A 69 6.00 -7.75 -6.17
CA TRP A 69 5.11 -8.93 -6.05
C TRP A 69 4.43 -8.95 -4.69
N HIS A 70 3.41 -8.09 -4.48
CA HIS A 70 2.76 -7.89 -3.17
C HIS A 70 1.30 -8.35 -3.12
N ALA A 71 0.54 -8.26 -4.23
CA ALA A 71 -0.91 -8.49 -4.19
C ALA A 71 -1.31 -9.95 -4.44
N GLY A 72 -0.43 -10.77 -5.06
CA GLY A 72 -0.72 -12.15 -5.40
C GLY A 72 -1.98 -12.28 -6.29
N VAL A 73 -2.75 -13.36 -6.09
CA VAL A 73 -4.05 -13.53 -6.75
C VAL A 73 -5.05 -12.57 -6.13
N SER A 74 -5.45 -11.57 -6.89
CA SER A 74 -6.26 -10.46 -6.43
C SER A 74 -7.04 -9.83 -7.58
N SER A 75 -8.08 -9.07 -7.27
CA SER A 75 -8.88 -8.35 -8.26
C SER A 75 -9.43 -7.04 -7.70
N TRP A 76 -9.56 -6.03 -8.54
CA TRP A 76 -10.20 -4.77 -8.21
C TRP A 76 -10.99 -4.23 -9.38
N ARG A 77 -12.31 -4.07 -9.19
CA ARG A 77 -13.23 -3.50 -10.19
C ARG A 77 -13.09 -4.15 -11.58
N GLY A 78 -13.01 -5.50 -11.60
CA GLY A 78 -12.90 -6.29 -12.81
C GLY A 78 -11.48 -6.48 -13.37
N ASN A 79 -10.46 -5.86 -12.77
CA ASN A 79 -9.05 -6.04 -13.15
C ASN A 79 -8.35 -7.00 -12.20
N THR A 80 -7.55 -7.93 -12.74
CA THR A 80 -6.84 -8.96 -11.97
C THR A 80 -5.34 -8.73 -11.83
N ASN A 81 -4.72 -7.92 -12.68
CA ASN A 81 -3.26 -7.67 -12.65
C ASN A 81 -2.90 -6.53 -11.68
N ILE A 82 -3.21 -6.71 -10.39
CA ILE A 82 -3.03 -5.65 -9.40
C ILE A 82 -1.57 -5.23 -9.24
N ASN A 83 -0.62 -6.17 -9.16
CA ASN A 83 0.81 -5.84 -9.08
C ASN A 83 1.29 -4.96 -10.23
N GLN A 84 0.76 -5.17 -11.44
CA GLN A 84 1.21 -4.46 -12.64
C GLN A 84 0.92 -2.95 -12.57
N ARG A 85 -0.18 -2.57 -11.92
CA ARG A 85 -0.72 -1.20 -11.90
C ARG A 85 -0.62 -0.51 -10.54
N SER A 86 -0.07 -1.16 -9.52
CA SER A 86 -0.06 -0.64 -8.16
C SER A 86 1.34 -0.41 -7.59
N ILE A 87 1.38 0.42 -6.56
CA ILE A 87 2.46 0.49 -5.57
C ILE A 87 1.97 -0.23 -4.32
N GLY A 88 2.77 -1.14 -3.76
CA GLY A 88 2.49 -1.82 -2.50
C GLY A 88 3.34 -1.25 -1.38
N ILE A 89 2.71 -0.99 -0.22
CA ILE A 89 3.37 -0.58 1.02
C ILE A 89 3.09 -1.63 2.08
N GLU A 90 4.15 -2.20 2.64
CA GLU A 90 4.10 -3.10 3.79
C GLU A 90 4.29 -2.30 5.08
N ILE A 91 3.40 -2.46 6.05
CA ILE A 91 3.43 -1.79 7.34
C ILE A 91 3.75 -2.84 8.39
N VAL A 92 4.87 -2.70 9.10
CA VAL A 92 5.29 -3.71 10.09
C VAL A 92 4.25 -3.84 11.18
N ASN A 93 3.72 -5.05 11.30
CA ASN A 93 2.77 -5.45 12.34
C ASN A 93 2.69 -6.98 12.36
N PRO A 94 2.66 -7.63 13.54
CA PRO A 94 2.55 -9.08 13.65
C PRO A 94 1.32 -9.67 12.95
N GLY A 95 0.27 -8.86 12.78
CA GLY A 95 -0.98 -9.33 12.19
C GLY A 95 -1.78 -10.25 13.14
N HIS A 96 -2.90 -10.75 12.65
CA HIS A 96 -3.83 -11.53 13.46
C HIS A 96 -3.23 -12.87 13.95
N GLU A 97 -2.34 -13.46 13.14
CA GLU A 97 -1.72 -14.75 13.45
C GLU A 97 -0.75 -14.67 14.63
N PHE A 98 0.01 -13.58 14.76
CA PHE A 98 1.08 -13.43 15.77
C PHE A 98 0.80 -12.35 16.82
N GLY A 99 -0.43 -11.90 16.96
CA GLY A 99 -0.86 -10.91 17.95
C GLY A 99 -0.90 -9.48 17.39
N TYR A 100 -1.93 -9.22 16.58
CA TYR A 100 -2.22 -7.89 16.06
C TYR A 100 -2.20 -6.82 17.16
N ARG A 101 -1.51 -5.71 16.90
CA ARG A 101 -1.42 -4.56 17.80
C ARG A 101 -1.72 -3.26 17.06
N ALA A 102 -2.05 -2.22 17.82
CA ALA A 102 -2.26 -0.90 17.25
C ALA A 102 -0.97 -0.39 16.59
N PHE A 103 -1.10 0.24 15.45
CA PHE A 103 0.02 0.86 14.74
C PHE A 103 0.54 2.07 15.53
N PRO A 104 1.86 2.17 15.81
CA PRO A 104 2.44 3.33 16.47
C PRO A 104 2.18 4.62 15.69
N LYS A 105 2.07 5.74 16.43
CA LYS A 105 1.83 7.06 15.84
C LYS A 105 2.90 7.44 14.82
N ALA A 106 4.19 7.23 15.13
CA ALA A 106 5.32 7.54 14.25
C ALA A 106 5.21 6.76 12.92
N GLN A 107 4.86 5.48 12.99
CA GLN A 107 4.64 4.64 11.82
C GLN A 107 3.51 5.18 10.94
N MET A 108 2.36 5.52 11.53
CA MET A 108 1.21 6.02 10.78
C MET A 108 1.44 7.41 10.17
N GLU A 109 2.21 8.27 10.84
CA GLU A 109 2.65 9.55 10.28
C GLU A 109 3.56 9.34 9.08
N ALA A 110 4.50 8.38 9.14
CA ALA A 110 5.37 8.03 8.04
C ALA A 110 4.59 7.42 6.85
N VAL A 111 3.65 6.50 7.11
CA VAL A 111 2.74 5.94 6.09
C VAL A 111 1.95 7.05 5.40
N ALA A 112 1.37 7.97 6.16
CA ALA A 112 0.58 9.07 5.61
C ALA A 112 1.43 10.01 4.73
N ALA A 113 2.65 10.33 5.17
CA ALA A 113 3.59 11.15 4.40
C ALA A 113 4.01 10.44 3.11
N LEU A 114 4.36 9.15 3.18
CA LEU A 114 4.73 8.34 2.01
C LEU A 114 3.57 8.26 1.00
N CYS A 115 2.36 7.97 1.46
CA CYS A 115 1.17 7.93 0.60
C CYS A 115 0.94 9.28 -0.09
N LYS A 116 1.06 10.40 0.63
CA LYS A 116 0.92 11.74 0.06
C LYS A 116 1.96 11.99 -1.04
N ASP A 117 3.21 11.61 -0.82
CA ASP A 117 4.28 11.77 -1.81
C ASP A 117 4.04 10.90 -3.06
N ILE A 118 3.57 9.66 -2.89
CA ILE A 118 3.21 8.77 -4.00
C ILE A 118 2.04 9.36 -4.80
N LEU A 119 0.99 9.82 -4.13
CA LEU A 119 -0.18 10.43 -4.77
C LEU A 119 0.14 11.75 -5.50
N ALA A 120 1.20 12.46 -5.09
CA ALA A 120 1.67 13.65 -5.79
C ALA A 120 2.43 13.31 -7.09
N ARG A 121 3.05 12.11 -7.16
CA ARG A 121 3.80 11.67 -8.35
C ARG A 121 2.96 10.90 -9.35
N HIS A 122 1.90 10.24 -8.88
CA HIS A 122 1.07 9.36 -9.71
C HIS A 122 -0.40 9.76 -9.66
N ALA A 123 -1.08 9.69 -10.80
CA ALA A 123 -2.51 10.00 -10.93
C ALA A 123 -3.39 8.86 -10.37
N ILE A 124 -3.27 8.58 -9.07
CA ILE A 124 -4.02 7.54 -8.39
C ILE A 124 -5.33 8.12 -7.84
N PRO A 125 -6.51 7.72 -8.34
CA PRO A 125 -7.77 8.19 -7.80
C PRO A 125 -8.00 7.63 -6.38
N ALA A 126 -8.65 8.42 -5.51
CA ALA A 126 -8.87 8.06 -4.10
C ALA A 126 -9.51 6.67 -3.90
N ARG A 127 -10.40 6.26 -4.82
CA ARG A 127 -11.03 4.93 -4.79
C ARG A 127 -10.07 3.76 -5.03
N ASN A 128 -8.87 4.04 -5.53
CA ASN A 128 -7.83 3.04 -5.80
C ASN A 128 -6.72 3.05 -4.72
N VAL A 129 -6.90 3.78 -3.62
CA VAL A 129 -6.12 3.64 -2.40
C VAL A 129 -6.86 2.63 -1.52
N VAL A 130 -6.35 1.41 -1.44
CA VAL A 130 -7.07 0.24 -0.93
C VAL A 130 -6.21 -0.59 0.02
N ALA A 131 -6.86 -1.42 0.82
CA ALA A 131 -6.23 -2.48 1.60
C ALA A 131 -6.04 -3.74 0.75
N HIS A 132 -5.11 -4.62 1.13
CA HIS A 132 -4.98 -5.95 0.50
C HIS A 132 -6.29 -6.75 0.64
N SER A 133 -6.95 -6.65 1.79
CA SER A 133 -8.27 -7.26 2.03
C SER A 133 -9.36 -6.76 1.07
N ASP A 134 -9.27 -5.53 0.55
CA ASP A 134 -10.21 -5.02 -0.45
C ASP A 134 -10.05 -5.71 -1.81
N VAL A 135 -8.83 -6.08 -2.18
CA VAL A 135 -8.50 -6.69 -3.48
C VAL A 135 -8.44 -8.22 -3.45
N ALA A 136 -8.37 -8.81 -2.26
CA ALA A 136 -8.35 -10.27 -2.06
C ALA A 136 -9.20 -10.69 -0.83
N PRO A 137 -10.49 -10.34 -0.76
CA PRO A 137 -11.32 -10.41 0.45
C PRO A 137 -11.54 -11.83 1.00
N THR A 138 -11.40 -12.86 0.17
CA THR A 138 -11.54 -14.26 0.58
C THR A 138 -10.24 -14.89 1.09
N ARG A 139 -9.11 -14.17 0.97
CA ARG A 139 -7.77 -14.71 1.21
C ARG A 139 -6.95 -13.87 2.17
N LYS A 140 -7.29 -12.58 2.33
CA LYS A 140 -6.48 -11.60 3.05
C LYS A 140 -7.30 -10.76 4.01
N GLU A 141 -6.72 -10.51 5.17
CA GLU A 141 -7.27 -9.66 6.23
C GLU A 141 -6.46 -8.36 6.41
N ASP A 142 -5.35 -8.22 5.69
CA ASP A 142 -4.39 -7.13 5.82
C ASP A 142 -4.70 -5.91 4.92
N PRO A 143 -4.46 -4.69 5.42
CA PRO A 143 -4.37 -4.40 6.84
C PRO A 143 -5.77 -4.55 7.46
N ALA A 144 -5.83 -4.91 8.75
CA ALA A 144 -7.10 -4.92 9.46
C ALA A 144 -7.81 -3.57 9.30
N ILE A 145 -9.14 -3.59 9.24
CA ILE A 145 -10.02 -2.42 9.01
C ILE A 145 -9.72 -1.23 9.96
N THR A 146 -8.98 -1.46 11.02
CA THR A 146 -8.51 -0.45 11.98
C THR A 146 -7.28 0.36 11.54
N VAL A 147 -6.64 0.05 10.39
CA VAL A 147 -5.72 1.02 9.79
C VAL A 147 -6.59 2.21 9.39
N PRO A 148 -6.33 3.42 9.93
CA PRO A 148 -7.10 4.57 9.50
C PRO A 148 -6.72 4.92 8.06
N ALA A 149 -7.22 4.13 7.11
CA ALA A 149 -7.37 4.57 5.72
C ALA A 149 -8.31 5.80 5.66
N HIS A 150 -8.98 6.08 6.77
CA HIS A 150 -9.95 7.15 6.93
C HIS A 150 -9.35 8.57 6.77
N PRO A 151 -8.15 8.93 7.26
CA PRO A 151 -7.59 10.25 6.98
C PRO A 151 -7.21 10.44 5.52
N LEU A 152 -6.77 9.37 4.85
CA LEU A 152 -6.41 9.41 3.42
C LEU A 152 -7.66 9.43 2.53
N LYS A 153 -8.75 8.74 2.91
CA LYS A 153 -10.04 8.80 2.22
C LYS A 153 -10.78 10.13 2.49
N ALA A 154 -10.67 10.71 3.68
CA ALA A 154 -11.34 11.95 4.06
C ALA A 154 -10.72 13.19 3.39
N SER A 155 -9.40 13.25 3.19
CA SER A 155 -8.76 14.39 2.54
C SER A 155 -9.01 14.47 1.03
N CYS A 156 -9.46 13.38 0.40
CA CYS A 156 -9.79 13.34 -1.04
C CYS A 156 -11.29 13.50 -1.33
N SER A 157 -12.17 13.53 -0.31
CA SER A 157 -13.63 13.61 -0.50
C SER A 157 -14.19 15.03 -0.59
N SER A 158 -13.35 16.08 -0.44
CA SER A 158 -13.83 17.47 -0.39
C SER A 158 -13.85 18.22 -1.72
N ALA A 159 -13.76 17.54 -2.86
CA ALA A 159 -13.83 18.15 -4.18
C ALA A 159 -15.00 17.61 -5.02
N HIS A 160 -16.24 17.73 -4.51
CA HIS A 160 -17.44 17.71 -5.34
C HIS A 160 -18.08 19.10 -5.27
N PRO A 161 -18.17 19.83 -6.39
CA PRO A 161 -18.98 21.05 -6.42
C PRO A 161 -20.46 20.68 -6.23
N PRO A 162 -21.25 21.50 -5.55
CA PRO A 162 -22.68 21.25 -5.40
C PRO A 162 -23.35 21.29 -6.77
N ALA A 163 -24.23 20.33 -7.02
CA ALA A 163 -25.05 20.30 -8.23
C ALA A 163 -25.88 21.59 -8.30
N ALA A 164 -25.80 22.27 -9.43
CA ALA A 164 -26.61 23.43 -9.72
C ALA A 164 -28.08 23.01 -9.76
N THR A 165 -28.91 23.55 -8.87
CA THR A 165 -30.37 23.47 -8.91
C THR A 165 -30.85 24.28 -10.09
N ALA A 166 -31.34 23.61 -11.11
CA ALA A 166 -32.09 24.26 -12.18
C ALA A 166 -33.44 24.73 -11.59
N SER A 167 -33.60 26.04 -11.47
CA SER A 167 -34.90 26.69 -11.19
C SER A 167 -35.66 26.74 -12.51
N THR A 168 -36.78 26.02 -12.56
CA THR A 168 -37.79 26.22 -13.59
C THR A 168 -38.75 27.31 -13.11
N ALA A 169 -38.78 28.38 -13.86
CA ALA A 169 -39.92 29.29 -13.90
C ALA A 169 -40.67 29.09 -15.21
#